data_043c6009d4ee7fb160601e805d8eff3e
#
_entry.id   043c6009d4ee7fb160601e805d8eff3e
#
_cell.length_a   1.000
_cell.length_b   1.000
_cell.length_c   1.000
_cell.angle_alpha   90.00
_cell.angle_beta   90.00
_cell.angle_gamma   90.00
#
_symmetry.space_group_name_H-M   'P 1'
#
loop_
_entity.id
_entity.type
_entity.pdbx_description
1 polymer ?
#
loop_
_entity_poly.entity_id
_entity_poly.type
_entity_poly.pdbx_seq_one_letter_code
_entity_poly.pdbx_strand_id
1 'polypeptide(L)'
;MVCERRADGIRRIRTEHPEVDLIVMDDGFQHRYVEAKINVVLIDATRPVQEDRMLPLGSLRDVPGQLHRAHYFIVTKCPEEMNPLDRRIMRKVLIEAAYQNIYFTRMEAFRPQPVFGEAPAEGFDPGTEVILMSGIGNPAQFVRGASACY
;
A
#
# COMPACT_ATOMS: atom_id res chain seq x y z
N MET A 1 -11.78 -2.83 -15.65
CA MET A 1 -13.00 -3.68 -15.69
C MET A 1 -13.39 -4.05 -14.27
N VAL A 2 -14.65 -3.96 -13.92
CA VAL A 2 -15.20 -4.42 -12.63
C VAL A 2 -16.01 -5.70 -12.88
N CYS A 3 -15.74 -6.76 -12.10
CA CYS A 3 -16.42 -8.04 -12.25
C CYS A 3 -16.43 -8.77 -10.91
N GLU A 4 -17.58 -9.22 -10.47
CA GLU A 4 -17.73 -9.95 -9.20
C GLU A 4 -16.99 -11.29 -9.21
N ARG A 5 -17.05 -12.01 -10.34
CA ARG A 5 -16.32 -13.26 -10.55
C ARG A 5 -15.03 -13.00 -11.29
N ARG A 6 -13.92 -12.82 -10.56
CA ARG A 6 -12.59 -12.44 -11.12
C ARG A 6 -12.13 -13.35 -12.26
N ALA A 7 -12.37 -14.66 -12.15
CA ALA A 7 -12.01 -15.61 -13.21
C ALA A 7 -12.74 -15.33 -14.54
N ASP A 8 -14.01 -14.95 -14.47
CA ASP A 8 -14.79 -14.61 -15.66
C ASP A 8 -14.33 -13.27 -16.24
N GLY A 9 -14.03 -12.28 -15.39
CA GLY A 9 -13.45 -11.02 -15.79
C GLY A 9 -12.13 -11.20 -16.54
N ILE A 10 -11.24 -12.06 -16.04
CA ILE A 10 -9.96 -12.37 -16.69
C ILE A 10 -10.17 -13.03 -18.05
N ARG A 11 -11.07 -14.02 -18.14
CA ARG A 11 -11.38 -14.67 -19.43
C ARG A 11 -11.89 -13.66 -20.45
N ARG A 12 -12.78 -12.77 -20.00
CA ARG A 12 -13.36 -11.73 -20.83
C ARG A 12 -12.30 -10.75 -21.33
N ILE A 13 -11.41 -10.25 -20.44
CA ILE A 13 -10.29 -9.38 -20.84
C ILE A 13 -9.45 -10.06 -21.92
N ARG A 14 -9.07 -11.32 -21.72
CA ARG A 14 -8.25 -12.05 -22.70
C ARG A 14 -8.92 -12.25 -24.06
N THR A 15 -10.26 -12.26 -24.10
CA THR A 15 -11.03 -12.40 -25.34
C THR A 15 -11.26 -11.06 -26.03
N GLU A 16 -11.61 -10.03 -25.27
CA GLU A 16 -11.97 -8.71 -25.80
C GLU A 16 -10.74 -7.82 -26.03
N HIS A 17 -9.64 -8.08 -25.30
CA HIS A 17 -8.42 -7.29 -25.29
C HIS A 17 -7.18 -8.20 -25.42
N PRO A 18 -6.97 -8.84 -26.58
CA PRO A 18 -5.84 -9.76 -26.78
C PRO A 18 -4.47 -9.07 -26.72
N GLU A 19 -4.44 -7.74 -26.85
CA GLU A 19 -3.25 -6.90 -26.70
C GLU A 19 -2.76 -6.74 -25.26
N VAL A 20 -3.55 -7.17 -24.28
CA VAL A 20 -3.21 -7.02 -22.85
C VAL A 20 -2.27 -8.15 -22.42
N ASP A 21 -1.04 -7.79 -22.09
CA ASP A 21 -0.01 -8.73 -21.62
C ASP A 21 -0.05 -8.97 -20.10
N LEU A 22 -0.55 -8.01 -19.33
CA LEU A 22 -0.56 -8.06 -17.87
C LEU A 22 -1.93 -7.68 -17.31
N ILE A 23 -2.44 -8.52 -16.41
CA ILE A 23 -3.65 -8.23 -15.63
C ILE A 23 -3.25 -8.09 -14.16
N VAL A 24 -3.50 -6.93 -13.59
CA VAL A 24 -3.29 -6.65 -12.16
C VAL A 24 -4.63 -6.74 -11.43
N MET A 25 -4.70 -7.58 -10.41
CA MET A 25 -5.86 -7.68 -9.54
C MET A 25 -5.66 -6.82 -8.29
N ASP A 26 -6.54 -5.86 -8.10
CA ASP A 26 -6.63 -5.11 -6.85
C ASP A 26 -7.40 -5.92 -5.79
N ASP A 27 -6.89 -5.88 -4.55
CA ASP A 27 -7.44 -6.62 -3.39
C ASP A 27 -7.69 -8.10 -3.69
N GLY A 28 -6.74 -8.74 -4.38
CA GLY A 28 -6.89 -10.07 -4.95
C GLY A 28 -6.40 -11.23 -4.07
N PHE A 29 -5.71 -10.96 -2.96
CA PHE A 29 -4.98 -11.99 -2.20
C PHE A 29 -5.90 -13.07 -1.59
N GLN A 30 -7.14 -12.72 -1.20
CA GLN A 30 -8.13 -13.66 -0.67
C GLN A 30 -8.84 -14.49 -1.75
N HIS A 31 -8.72 -14.11 -3.04
CA HIS A 31 -9.38 -14.80 -4.14
C HIS A 31 -8.58 -16.05 -4.58
N ARG A 32 -8.96 -17.21 -4.03
CA ARG A 32 -8.28 -18.50 -4.28
C ARG A 32 -8.72 -19.21 -5.57
N TYR A 33 -9.74 -18.70 -6.25
CA TYR A 33 -10.22 -19.25 -7.54
C TYR A 33 -9.40 -18.80 -8.75
N VAL A 34 -8.45 -17.90 -8.52
CA VAL A 34 -7.50 -17.42 -9.54
C VAL A 34 -6.11 -17.54 -8.94
N GLU A 35 -5.28 -18.33 -9.58
CA GLU A 35 -3.86 -18.43 -9.25
C GLU A 35 -3.11 -17.29 -9.95
N ALA A 36 -2.61 -16.36 -9.18
CA ALA A 36 -1.77 -15.29 -9.70
C ALA A 36 -0.32 -15.76 -9.84
N LYS A 37 0.33 -15.42 -10.96
CA LYS A 37 1.75 -15.70 -11.17
C LYS A 37 2.64 -15.01 -10.14
N ILE A 38 2.24 -13.82 -9.73
CA ILE A 38 2.95 -13.02 -8.72
C ILE A 38 1.92 -12.49 -7.74
N ASN A 39 2.17 -12.73 -6.45
CA ASN A 39 1.40 -12.17 -5.34
C ASN A 39 2.25 -11.11 -4.63
N VAL A 40 1.76 -9.88 -4.60
CA VAL A 40 2.35 -8.77 -3.86
C VAL A 40 1.45 -8.46 -2.67
N VAL A 41 2.01 -8.44 -1.46
CA VAL A 41 1.29 -8.11 -0.22
C VAL A 41 1.82 -6.81 0.34
N LEU A 42 0.92 -5.87 0.58
CA LEU A 42 1.23 -4.59 1.22
C LEU A 42 1.08 -4.74 2.73
N ILE A 43 2.10 -4.33 3.47
CA ILE A 43 2.14 -4.32 4.92
C ILE A 43 2.26 -2.87 5.39
N ASP A 44 1.39 -2.44 6.28
CA ASP A 44 1.48 -1.11 6.89
C ASP A 44 2.48 -1.15 8.05
N ALA A 45 3.59 -0.41 7.95
CA ALA A 45 4.62 -0.36 8.99
C ALA A 45 4.10 0.19 10.33
N THR A 46 3.00 0.95 10.30
CA THR A 46 2.37 1.50 11.51
C THR A 46 1.47 0.50 12.23
N ARG A 47 1.24 -0.69 11.62
CA ARG A 47 0.40 -1.77 12.15
C ARG A 47 1.07 -3.12 11.90
N PRO A 48 2.04 -3.51 12.74
CA PRO A 48 2.75 -4.77 12.57
C PRO A 48 1.78 -5.97 12.60
N VAL A 49 1.93 -6.89 11.64
CA VAL A 49 1.03 -8.06 11.47
C VAL A 49 0.97 -8.93 12.73
N GLN A 50 2.08 -9.03 13.47
CA GLN A 50 2.16 -9.83 14.69
C GLN A 50 1.39 -9.23 15.88
N GLU A 51 1.08 -7.93 15.83
CA GLU A 51 0.35 -7.22 16.89
C GLU A 51 -1.13 -7.05 16.55
N ASP A 52 -1.51 -7.33 15.31
CA ASP A 52 -2.88 -7.20 14.82
C ASP A 52 -3.65 -8.53 14.93
N ARG A 53 -4.95 -8.46 14.89
CA ARG A 53 -5.87 -9.59 14.98
C ARG A 53 -6.78 -9.65 13.77
N MET A 54 -7.37 -10.83 13.56
CA MET A 54 -8.39 -11.02 12.55
C MET A 54 -9.62 -10.18 12.83
N LEU A 55 -10.30 -9.72 11.77
CA LEU A 55 -11.62 -9.13 11.88
C LEU A 55 -12.57 -10.06 12.68
N PRO A 56 -13.43 -9.53 13.54
CA PRO A 56 -13.69 -8.12 13.85
C PRO A 56 -12.81 -7.53 14.98
N LEU A 57 -11.92 -8.32 15.60
CA LEU A 57 -11.10 -7.91 16.74
C LEU A 57 -9.85 -7.09 16.34
N GLY A 58 -9.52 -7.07 15.07
CA GLY A 58 -8.40 -6.33 14.50
C GLY A 58 -8.69 -5.99 13.04
N SER A 59 -7.66 -5.72 12.25
CA SER A 59 -7.79 -5.31 10.85
C SER A 59 -7.35 -6.38 9.84
N LEU A 60 -6.81 -7.51 10.29
CA LEU A 60 -6.37 -8.58 9.40
C LEU A 60 -7.57 -9.23 8.69
N ARG A 61 -7.48 -9.31 7.37
CA ARG A 61 -8.50 -9.93 6.52
C ARG A 61 -8.24 -11.41 6.23
N ASP A 62 -7.01 -11.87 6.47
CA ASP A 62 -6.62 -13.27 6.28
C ASP A 62 -5.64 -13.67 7.40
N VAL A 63 -5.55 -14.98 7.66
CA VAL A 63 -4.65 -15.50 8.70
C VAL A 63 -3.18 -15.31 8.29
N PRO A 64 -2.29 -14.95 9.24
CA PRO A 64 -0.87 -14.74 8.93
C PRO A 64 -0.22 -15.91 8.21
N GLY A 65 -0.63 -17.15 8.50
CA GLY A 65 -0.12 -18.34 7.80
C GLY A 65 -0.37 -18.38 6.28
N GLN A 66 -1.22 -17.49 5.73
CA GLN A 66 -1.38 -17.38 4.28
C GLN A 66 -0.27 -16.54 3.61
N LEU A 67 0.57 -15.88 4.39
CA LEU A 67 1.67 -15.06 3.88
C LEU A 67 2.71 -15.88 3.10
N HIS A 68 2.75 -17.22 3.30
CA HIS A 68 3.58 -18.10 2.47
C HIS A 68 3.27 -18.00 0.97
N ARG A 69 2.05 -17.59 0.57
CA ARG A 69 1.67 -17.42 -0.84
C ARG A 69 2.22 -16.14 -1.48
N ALA A 70 2.71 -15.20 -0.68
CA ALA A 70 3.29 -13.96 -1.18
C ALA A 70 4.64 -14.22 -1.83
N HIS A 71 4.91 -13.52 -2.93
CA HIS A 71 6.23 -13.49 -3.57
C HIS A 71 6.98 -12.23 -3.15
N TYR A 72 6.25 -11.14 -2.98
CA TYR A 72 6.80 -9.86 -2.60
C TYR A 72 6.01 -9.25 -1.46
N PHE A 73 6.72 -8.76 -0.45
CA PHE A 73 6.19 -7.89 0.58
C PHE A 73 6.66 -6.46 0.33
N ILE A 74 5.73 -5.51 0.32
CA ILE A 74 6.03 -4.09 0.29
C ILE A 74 5.57 -3.51 1.62
N VAL A 75 6.52 -3.21 2.49
CA VAL A 75 6.24 -2.52 3.75
C VAL A 75 6.11 -1.05 3.46
N THR A 76 4.91 -0.53 3.63
CA THR A 76 4.55 0.86 3.32
C THR A 76 4.55 1.72 4.57
N LYS A 77 4.57 3.05 4.40
CA LYS A 77 4.54 4.03 5.49
C LYS A 77 5.68 3.90 6.50
N CYS A 78 6.82 3.38 6.05
CA CYS A 78 8.00 3.35 6.90
C CYS A 78 8.41 4.77 7.32
N PRO A 79 8.90 4.95 8.56
CA PRO A 79 9.50 6.21 8.97
C PRO A 79 10.75 6.50 8.12
N GLU A 80 11.14 7.77 8.04
CA GLU A 80 12.29 8.22 7.26
C GLU A 80 13.57 7.51 7.73
N GLU A 81 13.78 7.49 9.03
CA GLU A 81 14.86 6.77 9.67
C GLU A 81 14.33 5.50 10.34
N MET A 82 14.12 4.46 9.56
CA MET A 82 13.74 3.18 10.10
C MET A 82 14.95 2.46 10.69
N ASN A 83 14.85 2.08 11.98
CA ASN A 83 15.91 1.37 12.67
C ASN A 83 16.25 0.04 11.94
N PRO A 84 17.55 -0.26 11.72
CA PRO A 84 17.96 -1.52 11.11
C PRO A 84 17.45 -2.77 11.87
N LEU A 85 17.28 -2.68 13.19
CA LEU A 85 16.72 -3.76 13.99
C LEU A 85 15.26 -4.03 13.63
N ASP A 86 14.45 -2.98 13.47
CA ASP A 86 13.03 -3.11 13.11
C ASP A 86 12.88 -3.73 11.71
N ARG A 87 13.72 -3.33 10.75
CA ARG A 87 13.78 -3.97 9.42
C ARG A 87 14.10 -5.46 9.54
N ARG A 88 15.06 -5.82 10.39
CA ARG A 88 15.46 -7.21 10.60
C ARG A 88 14.33 -8.03 11.24
N ILE A 89 13.65 -7.46 12.22
CA ILE A 89 12.50 -8.09 12.88
C ILE A 89 11.38 -8.32 11.87
N MET A 90 10.97 -7.29 11.12
CA MET A 90 9.94 -7.42 10.09
C MET A 90 10.30 -8.47 9.04
N ARG A 91 11.56 -8.48 8.58
CA ARG A 91 12.03 -9.49 7.64
C ARG A 91 11.90 -10.90 8.22
N LYS A 92 12.26 -11.10 9.48
CA LYS A 92 12.17 -12.41 10.15
C LYS A 92 10.72 -12.88 10.32
N VAL A 93 9.80 -11.94 10.53
CA VAL A 93 8.36 -12.24 10.70
C VAL A 93 7.67 -12.53 9.38
N LEU A 94 8.02 -11.81 8.31
CA LEU A 94 7.30 -11.87 7.04
C LEU A 94 7.89 -12.90 6.06
N ILE A 95 9.20 -13.10 6.09
CA ILE A 95 9.88 -14.02 5.15
C ILE A 95 9.92 -15.42 5.74
N GLU A 96 9.15 -16.33 5.15
CA GLU A 96 9.11 -17.74 5.52
C GLU A 96 9.86 -18.63 4.52
N ALA A 97 9.99 -18.18 3.27
CA ALA A 97 10.58 -18.97 2.18
C ALA A 97 11.62 -18.19 1.38
N ALA A 98 12.58 -18.89 0.80
CA ALA A 98 13.70 -18.30 0.07
C ALA A 98 13.30 -17.51 -1.19
N TYR A 99 12.15 -17.80 -1.77
CA TYR A 99 11.63 -17.10 -2.96
C TYR A 99 10.99 -15.74 -2.63
N GLN A 100 10.72 -15.47 -1.35
CA GLN A 100 10.05 -14.24 -0.92
C GLN A 100 11.04 -13.09 -0.81
N ASN A 101 10.60 -11.91 -1.24
CA ASN A 101 11.37 -10.68 -1.16
C ASN A 101 10.59 -9.62 -0.40
N ILE A 102 11.31 -8.73 0.28
CA ILE A 102 10.73 -7.64 1.06
C ILE A 102 11.35 -6.30 0.65
N TYR A 103 10.51 -5.31 0.43
CA TYR A 103 10.89 -3.94 0.13
C TYR A 103 10.26 -3.01 1.16
N PHE A 104 11.01 -1.98 1.54
CA PHE A 104 10.56 -0.95 2.48
C PHE A 104 10.37 0.35 1.72
N THR A 105 9.19 0.95 1.86
CA THR A 105 8.83 2.19 1.18
C THR A 105 8.30 3.21 2.16
N ARG A 106 8.52 4.48 1.88
CA ARG A 106 7.95 5.60 2.64
C ARG A 106 6.98 6.41 1.78
N MET A 107 6.09 7.11 2.45
CA MET A 107 5.27 8.11 1.81
C MET A 107 6.04 9.43 1.81
N GLU A 108 6.15 10.03 0.66
CA GLU A 108 6.78 11.33 0.47
C GLU A 108 5.73 12.33 -0.02
N ALA A 109 5.58 13.44 0.66
CA ALA A 109 4.69 14.50 0.24
C ALA A 109 5.38 15.33 -0.86
N PHE A 110 4.72 15.46 -2.00
CA PHE A 110 5.14 16.41 -3.02
C PHE A 110 4.70 17.83 -2.65
N ARG A 111 5.33 18.82 -3.28
CA ARG A 111 4.87 20.20 -3.14
C ARG A 111 3.42 20.32 -3.57
N PRO A 112 2.60 21.08 -2.84
CA PRO A 112 1.22 21.32 -3.22
C PRO A 112 1.13 21.91 -4.63
N GLN A 113 0.17 21.44 -5.38
CA GLN A 113 -0.13 21.97 -6.72
C GLN A 113 -1.54 22.57 -6.71
N PRO A 114 -1.78 23.70 -7.36
CA PRO A 114 -3.10 24.25 -7.46
C PRO A 114 -4.00 23.29 -8.24
N VAL A 115 -5.22 23.11 -7.75
CA VAL A 115 -6.25 22.36 -8.48
C VAL A 115 -6.90 23.27 -9.53
N PHE A 116 -6.97 24.57 -9.24
CA PHE A 116 -7.53 25.61 -10.10
C PHE A 116 -6.58 26.82 -10.16
N GLY A 117 -6.43 27.43 -11.33
CA GLY A 117 -5.57 28.59 -11.52
C GLY A 117 -4.08 28.25 -11.59
N GLU A 118 -3.24 29.27 -11.53
CA GLU A 118 -1.79 29.14 -11.53
C GLU A 118 -1.26 29.12 -10.09
N ALA A 119 -0.21 28.33 -9.86
CA ALA A 119 0.48 28.33 -8.60
C ALA A 119 1.13 29.70 -8.33
N PRO A 120 1.15 30.19 -7.10
CA PRO A 120 2.00 31.32 -6.73
C PRO A 120 3.45 30.98 -7.11
N ALA A 121 4.13 31.90 -7.81
CA ALA A 121 5.49 31.69 -8.30
C ALA A 121 6.50 31.38 -7.17
N GLU A 122 6.24 31.90 -5.98
CA GLU A 122 7.12 31.78 -4.79
C GLU A 122 6.63 30.71 -3.78
N GLY A 123 5.53 29.99 -4.08
CA GLY A 123 4.91 29.07 -3.12
C GLY A 123 4.11 29.81 -2.03
N PHE A 124 3.90 29.12 -0.91
CA PHE A 124 3.25 29.73 0.26
C PHE A 124 4.31 30.24 1.23
N ASP A 125 4.10 31.41 1.79
CA ASP A 125 4.99 31.97 2.82
C ASP A 125 5.00 31.08 4.07
N PRO A 126 6.16 30.87 4.70
CA PRO A 126 6.22 30.19 5.99
C PRO A 126 5.33 30.87 7.02
N GLY A 127 4.48 30.10 7.68
CA GLY A 127 3.51 30.60 8.64
C GLY A 127 2.15 31.03 8.04
N THR A 128 1.92 30.76 6.74
CA THR A 128 0.58 30.91 6.16
C THR A 128 -0.39 29.94 6.82
N GLU A 129 -1.50 30.47 7.36
CA GLU A 129 -2.54 29.62 7.93
C GLU A 129 -3.29 28.88 6.82
N VAL A 130 -3.31 27.54 6.90
CA VAL A 130 -3.92 26.69 5.89
C VAL A 130 -4.93 25.71 6.52
N ILE A 131 -5.97 25.38 5.79
CA ILE A 131 -6.93 24.36 6.18
C ILE A 131 -6.56 23.05 5.46
N LEU A 132 -6.25 22.01 6.24
CA LEU A 132 -5.97 20.68 5.70
C LEU A 132 -7.26 19.87 5.65
N MET A 133 -7.58 19.33 4.47
CA MET A 133 -8.72 18.44 4.27
C MET A 133 -8.23 17.11 3.67
N SER A 134 -8.60 16.00 4.28
CA SER A 134 -8.24 14.66 3.77
C SER A 134 -9.37 13.66 3.96
N GLY A 135 -9.46 12.69 3.03
CA GLY A 135 -10.37 11.54 3.10
C GLY A 135 -9.65 10.21 3.36
N ILE A 136 -8.43 10.24 3.91
CA ILE A 136 -7.60 9.05 4.12
C ILE A 136 -7.85 8.42 5.50
N GLY A 137 -7.70 7.10 5.61
CA GLY A 137 -8.00 6.36 6.84
C GLY A 137 -7.08 6.68 8.04
N ASN A 138 -5.86 7.19 7.80
CA ASN A 138 -4.94 7.67 8.85
C ASN A 138 -4.37 9.03 8.47
N PRO A 139 -4.98 10.13 8.92
CA PRO A 139 -4.57 11.48 8.54
C PRO A 139 -3.29 11.97 9.23
N ALA A 140 -2.83 11.31 10.30
CA ALA A 140 -1.70 11.81 11.10
C ALA A 140 -0.40 11.94 10.29
N GLN A 141 -0.15 11.06 9.34
CA GLN A 141 1.02 11.14 8.46
C GLN A 141 0.87 12.27 7.44
N PHE A 142 -0.32 12.48 6.92
CA PHE A 142 -0.62 13.58 6.01
C PHE A 142 -0.43 14.94 6.69
N VAL A 143 -0.97 15.09 7.90
CA VAL A 143 -0.80 16.32 8.70
C VAL A 143 0.68 16.59 8.96
N ARG A 144 1.46 15.59 9.38
CA ARG A 144 2.92 15.75 9.58
C ARG A 144 3.66 16.15 8.32
N GLY A 145 3.31 15.52 7.18
CA GLY A 145 3.91 15.86 5.88
C GLY A 145 3.57 17.27 5.44
N ALA A 146 2.32 17.71 5.63
CA ALA A 146 1.90 19.07 5.32
C ALA A 146 2.59 20.09 6.23
N SER A 147 2.64 19.84 7.55
CA SER A 147 3.32 20.75 8.51
C SER A 147 4.83 20.91 8.27
N ALA A 148 5.44 20.00 7.52
CA ALA A 148 6.85 20.16 7.11
C ALA A 148 7.01 21.04 5.85
N CYS A 149 5.92 21.35 5.16
CA CYS A 149 5.89 22.19 3.96
C CYS A 149 5.48 23.64 4.25
N TYR A 150 4.78 23.88 5.39
CA TYR A 150 4.26 25.15 5.86
C TYR A 150 4.77 25.46 7.29
#